data_bb5d637783cc3a227ab8b010c25da4e6
#
_entry.id   bb5d637783cc3a227ab8b010c25da4e6
#
_cell.length_a   1.000
_cell.length_b   1.000
_cell.length_c   1.000
_cell.angle_alpha   90.00
_cell.angle_beta   90.00
_cell.angle_gamma   90.00
#
_symmetry.space_group_name_H-M   'P 1'
#
loop_
_entity.id
_entity.type
_entity.pdbx_description
1 polymer ?
#
loop_
_entity_poly.entity_id
_entity_poly.type
_entity_poly.pdbx_seq_one_letter_code
_entity_poly.pdbx_strand_id
1 'polypeptide(L)'
;MSDPVVWFNASCSKCRTTQSILSERNIDAEYLSYLKTPPDEAEIRRVLGLLGTSDPRDMARTGEPLWRELGLDNATSDEVIEALAANPRLIERPIVIIGDRAVVARPPERVLEILGDVEN
;
A
#
# COMPACT_ATOMS: atom_id res chain seq x y z
N MET A 1 -12.04 16.52 -6.31
CA MET A 1 -10.88 15.75 -5.89
C MET A 1 -11.33 14.43 -5.27
N SER A 2 -10.57 13.37 -5.54
CA SER A 2 -10.91 12.08 -4.98
C SER A 2 -10.49 12.01 -3.51
N ASP A 3 -11.31 11.33 -2.70
CA ASP A 3 -10.92 11.05 -1.32
C ASP A 3 -9.74 10.07 -1.32
N PRO A 4 -8.84 10.18 -0.32
CA PRO A 4 -7.78 9.21 -0.17
C PRO A 4 -8.33 7.79 0.01
N VAL A 5 -7.62 6.82 -0.53
CA VAL A 5 -7.92 5.40 -0.33
C VAL A 5 -6.74 4.79 0.41
N VAL A 6 -7.02 4.07 1.49
CA VAL A 6 -6.00 3.42 2.30
C VAL A 6 -6.19 1.91 2.23
N TRP A 7 -5.17 1.20 1.77
CA TRP A 7 -5.15 -0.26 1.88
C TRP A 7 -4.79 -0.58 3.33
N PHE A 8 -5.76 -1.07 4.06
CA PHE A 8 -5.80 -1.04 5.52
C PHE A 8 -5.95 -2.43 6.13
N ASN A 9 -5.22 -2.64 7.24
CA ASN A 9 -5.38 -3.82 8.08
C ASN A 9 -5.58 -3.34 9.51
N ALA A 10 -6.78 -3.52 10.06
CA ALA A 10 -7.14 -3.03 11.39
C ALA A 10 -6.28 -3.62 12.51
N SER A 11 -5.66 -4.78 12.28
CA SER A 11 -4.77 -5.41 13.25
C SER A 11 -3.36 -4.83 13.25
N CYS A 12 -3.04 -3.98 12.27
CA CYS A 12 -1.70 -3.42 12.12
C CYS A 12 -1.61 -2.07 12.81
N SER A 13 -0.66 -1.91 13.75
CA SER A 13 -0.49 -0.65 14.48
C SER A 13 -0.12 0.51 13.56
N LYS A 14 0.70 0.26 12.52
CA LYS A 14 1.08 1.30 11.56
C LYS A 14 -0.12 1.79 10.77
N CYS A 15 -1.05 0.88 10.45
CA CYS A 15 -2.30 1.25 9.77
C CYS A 15 -3.15 2.14 10.67
N ARG A 16 -3.30 1.78 11.95
CA ARG A 16 -4.07 2.58 12.90
C ARG A 16 -3.45 3.95 13.13
N THR A 17 -2.12 4.02 13.20
CA THR A 17 -1.44 5.31 13.34
C THR A 17 -1.67 6.21 12.13
N THR A 18 -1.60 5.64 10.93
CA THR A 18 -1.90 6.39 9.70
C THR A 18 -3.34 6.90 9.72
N GLN A 19 -4.29 6.07 10.15
CA GLN A 19 -5.68 6.47 10.30
C GLN A 19 -5.82 7.67 11.25
N SER A 20 -5.10 7.63 12.37
CA SER A 20 -5.12 8.73 13.35
C SER A 20 -4.58 10.01 12.74
N ILE A 21 -3.48 9.93 11.98
CA ILE A 21 -2.88 11.11 11.34
C ILE A 21 -3.90 11.76 10.40
N LEU A 22 -4.58 10.97 9.59
CA LEU A 22 -5.58 11.48 8.66
C LEU A 22 -6.78 12.06 9.40
N SER A 23 -7.27 11.40 10.45
CA SER A 23 -8.40 11.87 11.25
C SER A 23 -8.10 13.19 11.94
N GLU A 24 -6.90 13.34 12.50
CA GLU A 24 -6.50 14.56 13.19
C GLU A 24 -6.43 15.76 12.24
N ARG A 25 -6.29 15.51 10.95
CA ARG A 25 -6.26 16.56 9.93
C ARG A 25 -7.61 16.74 9.23
N ASN A 26 -8.64 16.06 9.75
CA ASN A 26 -10.01 16.12 9.20
C ASN A 26 -10.05 15.65 7.74
N ILE A 27 -9.21 14.67 7.40
CA ILE A 27 -9.19 14.09 6.06
C ILE A 27 -10.01 12.81 6.07
N ASP A 28 -11.10 12.80 5.30
CA ASP A 28 -11.92 11.60 5.11
C ASP A 28 -11.21 10.68 4.11
N ALA A 29 -11.09 9.41 4.47
CA ALA A 29 -10.45 8.43 3.61
C ALA A 29 -11.31 7.17 3.55
N GLU A 30 -11.24 6.49 2.42
CA GLU A 30 -11.83 5.16 2.29
C GLU A 30 -10.82 4.13 2.75
N TYR A 31 -11.19 3.33 3.75
CA TYR A 31 -10.31 2.30 4.30
C TYR A 31 -10.69 0.95 3.69
N LEU A 32 -9.86 0.48 2.76
CA LEU A 32 -10.11 -0.74 2.02
C LEU A 32 -9.37 -1.91 2.64
N SER A 33 -10.11 -2.94 3.05
CA SER A 33 -9.50 -4.15 3.59
C SER A 33 -8.98 -5.01 2.44
N TYR A 34 -7.73 -4.79 2.08
CA TYR A 34 -7.10 -5.50 0.96
C TYR A 34 -6.96 -7.01 1.20
N LEU A 35 -7.04 -7.44 2.47
CA LEU A 35 -7.00 -8.87 2.79
C LEU A 35 -8.34 -9.55 2.51
N LYS A 36 -9.44 -8.83 2.63
CA LYS A 36 -10.79 -9.36 2.36
C LYS A 36 -11.17 -9.19 0.90
N THR A 37 -10.72 -8.09 0.30
CA THR A 37 -10.97 -7.76 -1.10
C THR A 37 -9.62 -7.52 -1.76
N PRO A 38 -8.89 -8.59 -2.11
CA PRO A 38 -7.53 -8.42 -2.65
C PRO A 38 -7.52 -7.68 -3.97
N PRO A 39 -6.53 -6.81 -4.18
CA PRO A 39 -6.37 -6.18 -5.49
C PRO A 39 -5.94 -7.21 -6.52
N ASP A 40 -6.39 -7.03 -7.76
CA ASP A 40 -5.91 -7.86 -8.85
C ASP A 40 -4.57 -7.32 -9.38
N GLU A 41 -3.99 -8.02 -10.35
CA GLU A 41 -2.69 -7.61 -10.90
C GLU A 41 -2.73 -6.22 -11.54
N ALA A 42 -3.82 -5.90 -12.23
CA ALA A 42 -3.97 -4.60 -12.88
C ALA A 42 -3.95 -3.47 -11.84
N GLU A 43 -4.63 -3.67 -10.72
CA GLU A 43 -4.67 -2.69 -9.65
C GLU A 43 -3.30 -2.55 -8.97
N ILE A 44 -2.61 -3.67 -8.76
CA ILE A 44 -1.26 -3.64 -8.20
C ILE A 44 -0.32 -2.85 -9.12
N ARG A 45 -0.40 -3.08 -10.43
CA ARG A 45 0.42 -2.35 -11.39
C ARG A 45 0.11 -0.85 -11.38
N ARG A 46 -1.19 -0.50 -11.27
CA ARG A 46 -1.61 0.90 -11.18
C ARG A 46 -1.00 1.57 -9.97
N VAL A 47 -1.12 0.93 -8.80
CA VAL A 47 -0.60 1.50 -7.55
C VAL A 47 0.92 1.59 -7.57
N LEU A 48 1.58 0.60 -8.15
CA LEU A 48 3.04 0.61 -8.29
C LEU A 48 3.50 1.85 -9.06
N GLY A 49 2.79 2.18 -10.14
CA GLY A 49 3.08 3.39 -10.91
C GLY A 49 2.86 4.67 -10.09
N LEU A 50 1.80 4.70 -9.28
CA LEU A 50 1.51 5.84 -8.42
C LEU A 50 2.55 6.02 -7.30
N LEU A 51 3.19 4.92 -6.89
CA LEU A 51 4.29 4.97 -5.93
C LEU A 51 5.57 5.54 -6.54
N GLY A 52 5.62 5.66 -7.86
CA GLY A 52 6.77 6.21 -8.55
C GLY A 52 7.92 5.24 -8.73
N THR A 53 7.64 3.95 -8.69
CA THR A 53 8.66 2.90 -8.84
C THR A 53 8.22 1.88 -9.87
N SER A 54 9.18 1.15 -10.44
CA SER A 54 8.90 0.02 -11.33
C SER A 54 9.20 -1.32 -10.64
N ASP A 55 9.72 -1.29 -9.42
CA ASP A 55 10.08 -2.52 -8.71
C ASP A 55 8.98 -2.89 -7.70
N PRO A 56 8.23 -3.98 -7.95
CA PRO A 56 7.14 -4.36 -7.03
C PRO A 56 7.62 -4.77 -5.64
N ARG A 57 8.91 -5.00 -5.45
CA ARG A 57 9.47 -5.26 -4.13
C ARG A 57 9.31 -4.06 -3.21
N ASP A 58 9.21 -2.86 -3.77
CA ASP A 58 9.02 -1.64 -2.99
C ASP A 58 7.66 -1.57 -2.31
N MET A 59 6.71 -2.40 -2.73
CA MET A 59 5.39 -2.49 -2.08
C MET A 59 5.16 -3.86 -1.45
N ALA A 60 6.23 -4.62 -1.19
CA ALA A 60 6.12 -5.99 -0.71
C ALA A 60 6.78 -6.15 0.67
N ARG A 61 6.22 -7.09 1.44
CA ARG A 61 6.76 -7.47 2.76
C ARG A 61 7.83 -8.55 2.55
N THR A 62 9.01 -8.13 2.13
CA THR A 62 10.10 -9.05 1.79
C THR A 62 10.65 -9.82 2.99
N GLY A 63 10.35 -9.38 4.21
CA GLY A 63 10.73 -10.09 5.42
C GLY A 63 9.74 -11.17 5.86
N GLU A 64 8.63 -11.30 5.17
CA GLU A 64 7.61 -12.30 5.49
C GLU A 64 8.13 -13.70 5.11
N PRO A 65 7.96 -14.73 5.97
CA PRO A 65 8.40 -16.08 5.63
C PRO A 65 7.89 -16.59 4.29
N LEU A 66 6.65 -16.26 3.95
CA LEU A 66 6.06 -16.68 2.68
C LEU A 66 6.83 -16.13 1.47
N TRP A 67 7.40 -14.94 1.59
CA TRP A 67 8.23 -14.35 0.54
C TRP A 67 9.38 -15.28 0.17
N ARG A 68 10.06 -15.78 1.20
CA ARG A 68 11.18 -16.70 1.01
C ARG A 68 10.72 -18.06 0.51
N GLU A 69 9.61 -18.56 1.06
CA GLU A 69 9.05 -19.86 0.65
C GLU A 69 8.71 -19.89 -0.83
N LEU A 70 8.27 -18.77 -1.38
CA LEU A 70 7.91 -18.67 -2.79
C LEU A 70 9.11 -18.32 -3.69
N GLY A 71 10.30 -18.12 -3.12
CA GLY A 71 11.51 -17.83 -3.88
C GLY A 71 11.48 -16.48 -4.60
N LEU A 72 10.81 -15.49 -4.02
CA LEU A 72 10.56 -14.23 -4.72
C LEU A 72 11.76 -13.30 -4.81
N ASP A 73 12.82 -13.55 -4.04
CA ASP A 73 14.04 -12.74 -4.14
C ASP A 73 14.66 -12.79 -5.54
N ASN A 74 14.49 -13.93 -6.23
CA ASN A 74 15.05 -14.14 -7.56
C ASN A 74 13.98 -14.10 -8.66
N ALA A 75 12.76 -13.71 -8.32
CA ALA A 75 11.63 -13.69 -9.27
C ALA A 75 11.68 -12.44 -10.15
N THR A 76 11.05 -12.53 -11.33
CA THR A 76 10.88 -11.37 -12.19
C THR A 76 9.83 -10.43 -11.58
N SER A 77 9.79 -9.19 -12.06
CA SER A 77 8.77 -8.22 -11.60
C SER A 77 7.36 -8.75 -11.83
N ASP A 78 7.10 -9.36 -12.98
CA ASP A 78 5.78 -9.93 -13.27
C ASP A 78 5.42 -11.04 -12.30
N GLU A 79 6.38 -11.91 -11.98
CA GLU A 79 6.17 -13.00 -11.02
C GLU A 79 5.88 -12.47 -9.62
N VAL A 80 6.56 -11.39 -9.22
CA VAL A 80 6.29 -10.76 -7.92
C VAL A 80 4.87 -10.19 -7.90
N ILE A 81 4.46 -9.50 -8.96
CA ILE A 81 3.10 -8.94 -9.04
C ILE A 81 2.04 -10.04 -8.95
N GLU A 82 2.23 -11.15 -9.68
CA GLU A 82 1.33 -12.30 -9.58
C GLU A 82 1.25 -12.84 -8.15
N ALA A 83 2.40 -12.93 -7.48
CA ALA A 83 2.45 -13.43 -6.10
C ALA A 83 1.72 -12.50 -5.13
N LEU A 84 1.84 -11.17 -5.31
CA LEU A 84 1.14 -10.21 -4.47
C LEU A 84 -0.37 -10.31 -4.65
N ALA A 85 -0.84 -10.49 -5.88
CA ALA A 85 -2.26 -10.65 -6.16
C ALA A 85 -2.81 -11.94 -5.55
N ALA A 86 -2.04 -13.02 -5.63
CA ALA A 86 -2.45 -14.32 -5.09
C ALA A 86 -2.29 -14.40 -3.57
N ASN A 87 -1.42 -13.59 -2.99
CA ASN A 87 -1.08 -13.64 -1.56
C ASN A 87 -1.05 -12.20 -1.00
N PRO A 88 -2.23 -11.58 -0.80
CA PRO A 88 -2.27 -10.18 -0.38
C PRO A 88 -1.55 -9.88 0.92
N ARG A 89 -1.33 -10.88 1.78
CA ARG A 89 -0.54 -10.69 3.00
C ARG A 89 0.90 -10.28 2.73
N LEU A 90 1.38 -10.44 1.50
CA LEU A 90 2.73 -10.01 1.09
C LEU A 90 2.78 -8.54 0.72
N ILE A 91 1.64 -7.86 0.62
CA ILE A 91 1.59 -6.44 0.28
C ILE A 91 1.91 -5.62 1.54
N GLU A 92 2.81 -4.63 1.40
CA GLU A 92 3.08 -3.71 2.50
C GLU A 92 1.84 -2.91 2.88
N ARG A 93 1.78 -2.47 4.12
CA ARG A 93 0.63 -1.73 4.65
C ARG A 93 1.07 -0.71 5.68
N PRO A 94 0.35 0.39 5.77
CA PRO A 94 -0.70 0.78 4.85
C PRO A 94 -0.13 1.40 3.59
N ILE A 95 -0.88 1.28 2.49
CA ILE A 95 -0.58 2.04 1.26
C ILE A 95 -1.66 3.09 1.15
N VAL A 96 -1.27 4.35 1.03
CA VAL A 96 -2.19 5.48 0.93
C VAL A 96 -2.14 6.03 -0.48
N ILE A 97 -3.29 6.14 -1.11
CA ILE A 97 -3.44 6.58 -2.49
C ILE A 97 -4.25 7.87 -2.50
N ILE A 98 -3.70 8.94 -3.05
CA ILE A 98 -4.39 10.23 -3.16
C ILE A 98 -4.24 10.73 -4.60
N GLY A 99 -5.34 10.69 -5.35
CA GLY A 99 -5.31 11.12 -6.75
C GLY A 99 -4.34 10.30 -7.59
N ASP A 100 -3.31 10.94 -8.10
CA ASP A 100 -2.30 10.32 -8.94
C ASP A 100 -1.01 9.99 -8.19
N ARG A 101 -1.06 9.95 -6.86
CA ARG A 101 0.11 9.69 -6.01
C ARG A 101 -0.22 8.63 -4.97
N ALA A 102 0.80 7.88 -4.57
CA ALA A 102 0.66 6.90 -3.49
C ALA A 102 1.95 6.83 -2.67
N VAL A 103 1.83 6.33 -1.46
CA VAL A 103 2.98 6.12 -0.58
C VAL A 103 2.75 4.88 0.28
N VAL A 104 3.83 4.14 0.54
CA VAL A 104 3.82 3.12 1.58
C VAL A 104 4.11 3.85 2.88
N ALA A 105 3.11 3.97 3.76
CA ALA A 105 3.21 4.78 4.97
C ALA A 105 3.92 4.02 6.09
N ARG A 106 5.20 3.76 5.90
CA ARG A 106 6.08 3.12 6.89
C ARG A 106 7.42 3.85 6.90
N PRO A 107 7.69 4.66 7.91
CA PRO A 107 6.79 4.93 9.06
C PRO A 107 5.52 5.68 8.66
N PRO A 108 4.47 5.63 9.50
CA PRO A 108 3.17 6.24 9.14
C PRO A 108 3.25 7.71 8.76
N GLU A 109 4.19 8.44 9.32
CA GLU A 109 4.40 9.86 9.03
C GLU A 109 4.72 10.12 7.56
N ARG A 110 5.12 9.11 6.81
CA ARG A 110 5.36 9.27 5.37
C ARG A 110 4.10 9.67 4.60
N VAL A 111 2.92 9.44 5.17
CA VAL A 111 1.69 9.89 4.54
C VAL A 111 1.68 11.41 4.35
N LEU A 112 2.42 12.14 5.19
CA LEU A 112 2.50 13.60 5.10
C LEU A 112 3.17 14.06 3.80
N GLU A 113 3.95 13.20 3.16
CA GLU A 113 4.66 13.52 1.91
C GLU A 113 3.69 13.79 0.76
N ILE A 114 2.49 13.21 0.81
CA ILE A 114 1.52 13.35 -0.28
C ILE A 114 0.27 14.13 0.13
N LEU A 115 0.20 14.62 1.37
CA LEU A 115 -0.99 15.33 1.85
C LEU A 115 -1.05 16.79 1.41
N GLY A 116 0.03 17.36 0.91
CA GLY A 116 0.04 18.75 0.47
C GLY A 116 -1.04 19.08 -0.55
N ASP A 117 -1.45 18.10 -1.35
CA ASP A 117 -2.50 18.27 -2.36
C ASP A 117 -3.90 18.30 -1.75
N VAL A 118 -4.06 17.87 -0.50
CA VAL A 118 -5.36 17.71 0.15
C VAL A 118 -5.58 18.75 1.23
N GLU A 119 -4.53 19.24 1.88
CA GLU A 119 -4.62 20.14 3.03
C GLU A 119 -4.85 21.61 2.66
N ASN A 120 -4.82 21.94 1.41
CA ASN A 120 -5.01 23.35 1.01
C ASN A 120 -6.47 23.74 0.97
#